data_63e3ded3423863a941a1151d6d5108bd
#
_entry.id   63e3ded3423863a941a1151d6d5108bd
#
_cell.length_a   1.000
_cell.length_b   1.000
_cell.length_c   1.000
_cell.angle_alpha   90.00
_cell.angle_beta   90.00
_cell.angle_gamma   90.00
#
_symmetry.space_group_name_H-M   'P 1'
#
loop_
_entity.id
_entity.type
_entity.pdbx_description
1 polymer ?
#
loop_
_entity_poly.entity_id
_entity_poly.type
_entity_poly.pdbx_seq_one_letter_code
_entity_poly.pdbx_strand_id
1 'polypeptide(L)'
;VSLSVLIFLSVFMHFDNLFTYTFGFLFASLASAAMIFFARMLHQKTDGIKEPGIVSFVADTSYGVYLFHWPLYIIFAEKVNPVLAALLTLVLSFVFASCSFYVIEPALAGKSPELFSHIKLDGHKILRVTGLALIPFAAAVVFIALTAPQLSDFQNDLLLNASLQEQSTMTMTRKHADTSQASNYNVVEGVTYIGDSVSLRARSYLQDALPDAQIDASVSRNVAMGVDLLQSAIDNNTLYQNVVVALGTNPVGGTDAVDKIVEMLPRGHRLIFVTPYDGRNTDPNAGANAIRAHELELAQKYDFITIADWAQVAQDNPDIWAGTDYVHFGSDSDSINRGGTLYAQMVKDAVEKANQGHVKP
;
A
#
# COMPACT_ATOMS: atom_id res chain seq x y z
N VAL A 1 -24.38 18.54 -14.72
CA VAL A 1 -23.06 18.34 -15.37
C VAL A 1 -21.97 18.09 -14.31
N SER A 2 -21.70 19.03 -13.39
CA SER A 2 -20.60 18.88 -12.41
C SER A 2 -20.73 17.62 -11.54
N LEU A 3 -21.93 17.31 -11.05
CA LEU A 3 -22.18 16.08 -10.29
C LEU A 3 -21.92 14.82 -11.13
N SER A 4 -22.34 14.82 -12.41
CA SER A 4 -22.10 13.70 -13.31
C SER A 4 -20.60 13.49 -13.58
N VAL A 5 -19.84 14.59 -13.67
CA VAL A 5 -18.37 14.51 -13.79
C VAL A 5 -17.75 13.92 -12.53
N LEU A 6 -18.18 14.33 -11.33
CA LEU A 6 -17.67 13.77 -10.06
C LEU A 6 -17.98 12.29 -9.92
N ILE A 7 -19.19 11.86 -10.28
CA ILE A 7 -19.58 10.44 -10.27
C ILE A 7 -18.72 9.66 -11.28
N PHE A 8 -18.53 10.18 -12.50
CA PHE A 8 -17.68 9.56 -13.49
C PHE A 8 -16.25 9.39 -12.98
N LEU A 9 -15.65 10.45 -12.44
CA LEU A 9 -14.30 10.39 -11.88
C LEU A 9 -14.19 9.38 -10.74
N SER A 10 -15.19 9.31 -9.84
CA SER A 10 -15.17 8.37 -8.71
C SER A 10 -15.21 6.89 -9.14
N VAL A 11 -15.78 6.59 -10.32
CA VAL A 11 -15.85 5.22 -10.86
C VAL A 11 -14.63 4.85 -11.68
N PHE A 12 -14.06 5.80 -12.43
CA PHE A 12 -12.99 5.52 -13.41
C PHE A 12 -11.59 5.89 -12.95
N MET A 13 -11.43 6.62 -11.83
CA MET A 13 -10.11 6.93 -11.29
C MET A 13 -9.63 5.79 -10.38
N HIS A 14 -8.45 5.24 -10.71
CA HIS A 14 -7.77 4.21 -9.94
C HIS A 14 -6.49 4.76 -9.29
N PHE A 15 -6.12 4.21 -8.13
CA PHE A 15 -4.96 4.66 -7.36
C PHE A 15 -3.61 4.43 -8.04
N ASP A 16 -3.53 3.43 -8.90
CA ASP A 16 -2.33 3.05 -9.66
C ASP A 16 -2.12 3.87 -10.94
N ASN A 17 -3.09 4.71 -11.30
CA ASN A 17 -3.03 5.48 -12.53
C ASN A 17 -2.43 6.89 -12.30
N LEU A 18 -1.32 7.18 -12.97
CA LEU A 18 -0.66 8.50 -12.91
C LEU A 18 -1.61 9.65 -13.26
N PHE A 19 -2.56 9.43 -14.18
CA PHE A 19 -3.58 10.42 -14.54
C PHE A 19 -4.41 10.86 -13.33
N THR A 20 -4.70 9.96 -12.38
CA THR A 20 -5.44 10.28 -11.16
C THR A 20 -4.77 11.40 -10.36
N TYR A 21 -3.44 11.33 -10.23
CA TYR A 21 -2.67 12.29 -9.43
C TYR A 21 -2.34 13.58 -10.19
N THR A 22 -2.14 13.51 -11.50
CA THR A 22 -1.77 14.68 -12.32
C THR A 22 -2.98 15.54 -12.71
N PHE A 23 -4.06 14.92 -13.14
CA PHE A 23 -5.24 15.63 -13.67
C PHE A 23 -6.54 15.27 -12.96
N GLY A 24 -6.69 14.05 -12.46
CA GLY A 24 -7.93 13.56 -11.86
C GLY A 24 -8.37 14.41 -10.67
N PHE A 25 -7.49 14.66 -9.71
CA PHE A 25 -7.78 15.51 -8.56
C PHE A 25 -8.04 16.97 -8.95
N LEU A 26 -7.35 17.48 -9.97
CA LEU A 26 -7.59 18.82 -10.49
C LEU A 26 -9.02 18.94 -11.07
N PHE A 27 -9.41 17.99 -11.93
CA PHE A 27 -10.77 17.98 -12.50
C PHE A 27 -11.84 17.78 -11.43
N ALA A 28 -11.61 16.93 -10.45
CA ALA A 28 -12.53 16.75 -9.31
C ALA A 28 -12.68 18.05 -8.51
N SER A 29 -11.59 18.77 -8.24
CA SER A 29 -11.62 20.06 -7.53
C SER A 29 -12.34 21.13 -8.32
N LEU A 30 -12.09 21.24 -9.61
CA LEU A 30 -12.79 22.20 -10.49
C LEU A 30 -14.29 21.91 -10.62
N ALA A 31 -14.64 20.62 -10.76
CA ALA A 31 -16.05 20.20 -10.82
C ALA A 31 -16.77 20.47 -9.50
N SER A 32 -16.11 20.26 -8.34
CA SER A 32 -16.66 20.58 -7.02
C SER A 32 -16.85 22.09 -6.84
N ALA A 33 -15.86 22.89 -7.20
CA ALA A 33 -15.96 24.36 -7.14
C ALA A 33 -17.09 24.88 -8.03
N ALA A 34 -17.21 24.38 -9.26
CA ALA A 34 -18.31 24.71 -10.16
C ALA A 34 -19.67 24.32 -9.58
N MET A 35 -19.79 23.12 -8.98
CA MET A 35 -21.01 22.66 -8.34
C MET A 35 -21.45 23.61 -7.21
N ILE A 36 -20.52 24.02 -6.33
CA ILE A 36 -20.78 24.95 -5.23
C ILE A 36 -21.23 26.32 -5.79
N PHE A 37 -20.53 26.83 -6.79
CA PHE A 37 -20.85 28.11 -7.42
C PHE A 37 -22.24 28.12 -8.02
N PHE A 38 -22.59 27.10 -8.81
CA PHE A 38 -23.93 27.01 -9.44
C PHE A 38 -25.03 26.70 -8.43
N ALA A 39 -24.77 25.91 -7.38
CA ALA A 39 -25.71 25.69 -6.29
C ALA A 39 -26.02 26.99 -5.55
N ARG A 40 -25.01 27.83 -5.28
CA ARG A 40 -25.23 29.17 -4.69
C ARG A 40 -26.06 30.11 -5.60
N MET A 41 -25.79 30.10 -6.90
CA MET A 41 -26.58 30.88 -7.86
C MET A 41 -28.05 30.40 -7.92
N LEU A 42 -28.26 29.07 -7.85
CA LEU A 42 -29.62 28.49 -7.82
C LEU A 42 -30.34 28.90 -6.55
N HIS A 43 -29.68 28.79 -5.39
CA HIS A 43 -30.24 29.22 -4.09
C HIS A 43 -30.70 30.69 -4.12
N GLN A 44 -29.90 31.60 -4.70
CA GLN A 44 -30.26 33.01 -4.85
C GLN A 44 -31.49 33.22 -5.74
N LYS A 45 -31.76 32.36 -6.72
CA LYS A 45 -32.92 32.41 -7.59
C LYS A 45 -34.16 31.75 -6.99
N THR A 46 -33.99 30.88 -6.01
CA THR A 46 -35.05 30.14 -5.32
C THR A 46 -35.31 30.66 -3.91
N ASP A 47 -34.86 31.88 -3.63
CA ASP A 47 -35.07 32.55 -2.35
C ASP A 47 -36.58 32.58 -2.00
N GLY A 48 -36.94 32.10 -0.81
CA GLY A 48 -38.34 31.90 -0.38
C GLY A 48 -38.95 30.53 -0.66
N ILE A 49 -38.27 29.61 -1.38
CA ILE A 49 -38.72 28.22 -1.49
C ILE A 49 -38.20 27.45 -0.26
N LYS A 50 -39.13 26.89 0.52
CA LYS A 50 -38.79 26.09 1.69
C LYS A 50 -38.11 24.80 1.25
N GLU A 51 -36.88 24.57 1.72
CA GLU A 51 -36.13 23.36 1.42
C GLU A 51 -36.77 22.11 2.05
N PRO A 52 -36.71 20.95 1.39
CA PRO A 52 -37.15 19.70 2.00
C PRO A 52 -36.31 19.40 3.27
N GLY A 53 -36.99 19.02 4.36
CA GLY A 53 -36.32 18.81 5.66
C GLY A 53 -35.15 17.80 5.63
N ILE A 54 -35.24 16.82 4.75
CA ILE A 54 -34.14 15.84 4.59
C ILE A 54 -32.90 16.48 3.97
N VAL A 55 -33.05 17.44 3.07
CA VAL A 55 -31.94 18.17 2.42
C VAL A 55 -31.26 19.07 3.45
N SER A 56 -32.08 19.82 4.23
CA SER A 56 -31.56 20.65 5.33
C SER A 56 -30.81 19.77 6.36
N PHE A 57 -31.39 18.64 6.76
CA PHE A 57 -30.76 17.72 7.71
C PHE A 57 -29.38 17.21 7.23
N VAL A 58 -29.32 16.78 5.96
CA VAL A 58 -28.04 16.31 5.37
C VAL A 58 -27.05 17.46 5.25
N ALA A 59 -27.49 18.65 4.86
CA ALA A 59 -26.63 19.83 4.77
C ALA A 59 -26.06 20.22 6.14
N ASP A 60 -26.91 20.31 7.16
CA ASP A 60 -26.54 20.68 8.54
C ASP A 60 -25.55 19.69 9.16
N THR A 61 -25.70 18.38 8.88
CA THR A 61 -24.85 17.33 9.47
C THR A 61 -23.66 16.93 8.61
N SER A 62 -23.57 17.39 7.35
CA SER A 62 -22.57 16.94 6.37
C SER A 62 -21.13 17.08 6.84
N TYR A 63 -20.77 18.19 7.47
CA TYR A 63 -19.43 18.41 8.01
C TYR A 63 -19.12 17.46 9.18
N GLY A 64 -20.07 17.25 10.07
CA GLY A 64 -19.92 16.27 11.16
C GLY A 64 -19.75 14.85 10.62
N VAL A 65 -20.55 14.45 9.63
CA VAL A 65 -20.40 13.15 8.97
C VAL A 65 -19.02 13.00 8.35
N TYR A 66 -18.51 14.03 7.67
CA TYR A 66 -17.14 14.04 7.12
C TYR A 66 -16.09 13.84 8.21
N LEU A 67 -16.22 14.45 9.38
CA LEU A 67 -15.27 14.29 10.48
C LEU A 67 -15.30 12.90 11.12
N PHE A 68 -16.50 12.32 11.29
CA PHE A 68 -16.66 11.06 12.02
C PHE A 68 -16.52 9.81 11.15
N HIS A 69 -16.78 9.88 9.83
CA HIS A 69 -16.84 8.67 9.01
C HIS A 69 -15.52 7.91 8.95
N TRP A 70 -14.40 8.61 8.78
CA TRP A 70 -13.11 7.95 8.59
C TRP A 70 -12.62 7.19 9.84
N PRO A 71 -12.58 7.80 11.04
CA PRO A 71 -12.21 7.06 12.25
C PRO A 71 -13.12 5.86 12.52
N LEU A 72 -14.43 6.01 12.31
CA LEU A 72 -15.39 4.92 12.48
C LEU A 72 -15.16 3.79 11.47
N TYR A 73 -14.90 4.15 10.20
CA TYR A 73 -14.63 3.15 9.16
C TYR A 73 -13.39 2.31 9.51
N ILE A 74 -12.29 2.94 9.90
CA ILE A 74 -11.06 2.23 10.31
C ILE A 74 -11.34 1.25 11.46
N ILE A 75 -12.10 1.68 12.48
CA ILE A 75 -12.43 0.82 13.62
C ILE A 75 -13.26 -0.40 13.20
N PHE A 76 -14.19 -0.25 12.25
CA PHE A 76 -15.07 -1.35 11.83
C PHE A 76 -14.46 -2.21 10.71
N ALA A 77 -13.65 -1.64 9.82
CA ALA A 77 -13.06 -2.35 8.70
C ALA A 77 -12.20 -3.56 9.12
N GLU A 78 -11.56 -3.47 10.30
CA GLU A 78 -10.76 -4.56 10.87
C GLU A 78 -11.60 -5.64 11.59
N LYS A 79 -12.86 -5.36 11.91
CA LYS A 79 -13.67 -6.21 12.82
C LYS A 79 -14.83 -6.91 12.13
N VAL A 80 -15.33 -6.37 11.03
CA VAL A 80 -16.50 -6.87 10.31
C VAL A 80 -16.28 -6.81 8.79
N ASN A 81 -17.15 -7.48 8.02
CA ASN A 81 -17.04 -7.41 6.56
C ASN A 81 -17.24 -5.99 6.03
N PRO A 82 -16.67 -5.64 4.85
CA PRO A 82 -16.65 -4.25 4.32
C PRO A 82 -18.03 -3.61 4.17
N VAL A 83 -19.05 -4.38 3.79
CA VAL A 83 -20.43 -3.87 3.61
C VAL A 83 -21.02 -3.48 4.96
N LEU A 84 -20.88 -4.32 5.98
CA LEU A 84 -21.37 -4.03 7.33
C LEU A 84 -20.57 -2.88 7.95
N ALA A 85 -19.25 -2.83 7.74
CA ALA A 85 -18.40 -1.72 8.17
C ALA A 85 -18.90 -0.39 7.59
N ALA A 86 -19.18 -0.34 6.28
CA ALA A 86 -19.70 0.85 5.62
C ALA A 86 -21.08 1.28 6.16
N LEU A 87 -21.99 0.33 6.39
CA LEU A 87 -23.31 0.61 6.93
C LEU A 87 -23.24 1.15 8.38
N LEU A 88 -22.45 0.49 9.25
CA LEU A 88 -22.26 0.94 10.62
C LEU A 88 -21.61 2.32 10.67
N THR A 89 -20.60 2.55 9.85
CA THR A 89 -19.94 3.85 9.70
C THR A 89 -20.94 4.93 9.29
N LEU A 90 -21.76 4.68 8.27
CA LEU A 90 -22.75 5.64 7.80
C LEU A 90 -23.73 6.01 8.90
N VAL A 91 -24.34 5.03 9.54
CA VAL A 91 -25.36 5.26 10.59
C VAL A 91 -24.74 6.00 11.78
N LEU A 92 -23.62 5.54 12.30
CA LEU A 92 -22.99 6.16 13.48
C LEU A 92 -22.44 7.56 13.18
N SER A 93 -21.93 7.80 11.96
CA SER A 93 -21.48 9.13 11.55
C SER A 93 -22.65 10.14 11.56
N PHE A 94 -23.82 9.76 11.07
CA PHE A 94 -24.99 10.62 11.17
C PHE A 94 -25.48 10.82 12.59
N VAL A 95 -25.43 9.80 13.45
CA VAL A 95 -25.78 9.93 14.87
C VAL A 95 -24.84 10.91 15.58
N PHE A 96 -23.52 10.74 15.42
CA PHE A 96 -22.54 11.63 16.06
C PHE A 96 -22.58 13.04 15.50
N ALA A 97 -22.73 13.19 14.17
CA ALA A 97 -22.87 14.48 13.54
C ALA A 97 -24.14 15.22 14.02
N SER A 98 -25.26 14.51 14.15
CA SER A 98 -26.50 15.10 14.68
C SER A 98 -26.35 15.52 16.14
N CYS A 99 -25.71 14.69 16.96
CA CYS A 99 -25.43 15.03 18.35
C CYS A 99 -24.50 16.27 18.45
N SER A 100 -23.47 16.35 17.61
CA SER A 100 -22.60 17.53 17.53
C SER A 100 -23.41 18.77 17.15
N PHE A 101 -24.06 18.73 16.02
CA PHE A 101 -24.72 19.91 15.43
C PHE A 101 -25.92 20.41 16.24
N TYR A 102 -26.82 19.51 16.68
CA TYR A 102 -28.05 19.93 17.37
C TYR A 102 -27.92 20.04 18.89
N VAL A 103 -26.89 19.45 19.50
CA VAL A 103 -26.76 19.43 20.97
C VAL A 103 -25.48 20.13 21.43
N ILE A 104 -24.31 19.71 20.93
CA ILE A 104 -23.02 20.19 21.48
C ILE A 104 -22.72 21.62 20.98
N GLU A 105 -22.81 21.87 19.68
CA GLU A 105 -22.49 23.18 19.11
C GLU A 105 -23.37 24.32 19.62
N PRO A 106 -24.71 24.17 19.72
CA PRO A 106 -25.54 25.20 20.35
C PRO A 106 -25.18 25.44 21.81
N ALA A 107 -24.88 24.38 22.57
CA ALA A 107 -24.46 24.54 23.97
C ALA A 107 -23.13 25.29 24.09
N LEU A 108 -22.15 25.00 23.21
CA LEU A 108 -20.88 25.74 23.11
C LEU A 108 -21.08 27.20 22.72
N ALA A 109 -22.09 27.50 21.89
CA ALA A 109 -22.48 28.85 21.51
C ALA A 109 -23.31 29.59 22.58
N GLY A 110 -23.49 29.01 23.80
CA GLY A 110 -24.25 29.60 24.92
C GLY A 110 -25.76 29.55 24.71
N LYS A 111 -26.26 28.77 23.73
CA LYS A 111 -27.67 28.58 23.48
C LYS A 111 -28.19 27.32 24.16
N SER A 112 -29.48 27.29 24.52
CA SER A 112 -30.11 26.07 25.02
C SER A 112 -30.51 25.20 23.84
N PRO A 113 -29.92 23.99 23.68
CA PRO A 113 -30.27 23.09 22.59
C PRO A 113 -31.75 22.67 22.66
N GLU A 114 -32.43 22.63 21.52
CA GLU A 114 -33.79 22.13 21.39
C GLU A 114 -33.78 20.83 20.58
N LEU A 115 -34.12 19.73 21.24
CA LEU A 115 -34.20 18.42 20.57
C LEU A 115 -35.66 18.17 20.17
N PHE A 116 -35.89 17.84 18.89
CA PHE A 116 -37.23 17.56 18.30
C PHE A 116 -38.26 18.67 18.54
N SER A 117 -37.86 19.95 18.57
CA SER A 117 -38.70 21.14 18.74
C SER A 117 -39.50 21.22 20.06
N HIS A 118 -39.37 20.28 20.98
CA HIS A 118 -40.14 20.22 22.22
C HIS A 118 -39.33 20.04 23.51
N ILE A 119 -38.10 19.52 23.40
CA ILE A 119 -37.31 19.25 24.60
C ILE A 119 -36.16 20.27 24.67
N LYS A 120 -36.30 21.25 25.60
CA LYS A 120 -35.25 22.20 25.89
C LYS A 120 -34.24 21.54 26.84
N LEU A 121 -33.00 21.47 26.38
CA LEU A 121 -31.88 20.91 27.16
C LEU A 121 -31.10 22.04 27.85
N ASP A 122 -30.65 21.79 29.08
CA ASP A 122 -29.82 22.74 29.82
C ASP A 122 -28.39 22.73 29.22
N GLY A 123 -28.04 23.78 28.48
CA GLY A 123 -26.75 23.91 27.79
C GLY A 123 -25.56 23.83 28.76
N HIS A 124 -25.70 24.37 30.02
CA HIS A 124 -24.64 24.28 31.01
C HIS A 124 -24.41 22.85 31.52
N LYS A 125 -25.49 22.05 31.64
CA LYS A 125 -25.34 20.62 32.02
C LYS A 125 -24.68 19.84 30.89
N ILE A 126 -25.07 20.09 29.62
CA ILE A 126 -24.45 19.46 28.46
C ILE A 126 -22.96 19.75 28.42
N LEU A 127 -22.56 21.02 28.56
CA LEU A 127 -21.14 21.40 28.56
C LEU A 127 -20.35 20.73 29.69
N ARG A 128 -20.92 20.64 30.89
CA ARG A 128 -20.28 19.95 32.01
C ARG A 128 -20.11 18.45 31.73
N VAL A 129 -21.15 17.76 31.21
CA VAL A 129 -21.10 16.33 30.92
C VAL A 129 -20.14 16.07 29.76
N THR A 130 -20.21 16.85 28.70
CA THR A 130 -19.30 16.73 27.55
C THR A 130 -17.85 17.01 27.98
N GLY A 131 -17.60 18.07 28.74
CA GLY A 131 -16.28 18.41 29.25
C GLY A 131 -15.72 17.31 30.16
N LEU A 132 -16.53 16.77 31.08
CA LEU A 132 -16.12 15.67 31.95
C LEU A 132 -15.82 14.38 31.16
N ALA A 133 -16.56 14.11 30.08
CA ALA A 133 -16.30 12.96 29.21
C ALA A 133 -15.06 13.15 28.34
N LEU A 134 -14.75 14.37 27.91
CA LEU A 134 -13.57 14.68 27.09
C LEU A 134 -12.26 14.61 27.89
N ILE A 135 -12.27 14.87 29.19
CA ILE A 135 -11.04 14.82 30.02
C ILE A 135 -10.38 13.44 29.99
N PRO A 136 -11.05 12.32 30.34
CA PRO A 136 -10.43 11.00 30.24
C PRO A 136 -10.05 10.60 28.82
N PHE A 137 -10.82 11.02 27.82
CA PHE A 137 -10.48 10.78 26.42
C PHE A 137 -9.21 11.54 26.03
N ALA A 138 -9.11 12.82 26.34
CA ALA A 138 -7.90 13.62 26.10
C ALA A 138 -6.69 13.06 26.86
N ALA A 139 -6.87 12.65 28.10
CA ALA A 139 -5.81 12.01 28.88
C ALA A 139 -5.35 10.69 28.25
N ALA A 140 -6.29 9.88 27.74
CA ALA A 140 -5.95 8.64 27.02
C ALA A 140 -5.19 8.92 25.72
N VAL A 141 -5.60 9.92 24.93
CA VAL A 141 -4.89 10.31 23.69
C VAL A 141 -3.48 10.79 24.02
N VAL A 142 -3.32 11.65 25.03
CA VAL A 142 -1.99 12.13 25.47
C VAL A 142 -1.15 10.95 25.97
N PHE A 143 -1.72 10.06 26.77
CA PHE A 143 -1.03 8.87 27.26
C PHE A 143 -0.55 7.99 26.10
N ILE A 144 -1.41 7.69 25.13
CA ILE A 144 -1.06 6.92 23.94
C ILE A 144 0.04 7.65 23.14
N ALA A 145 -0.10 8.97 22.91
CA ALA A 145 0.90 9.74 22.17
C ALA A 145 2.29 9.76 22.86
N LEU A 146 2.32 9.70 24.19
CA LEU A 146 3.58 9.69 24.95
C LEU A 146 4.19 8.29 25.11
N THR A 147 3.36 7.24 25.05
CA THR A 147 3.79 5.85 25.31
C THR A 147 3.85 4.99 24.05
N ALA A 148 3.20 5.42 22.98
CA ALA A 148 3.25 4.68 21.71
C ALA A 148 4.69 4.64 21.17
N PRO A 149 5.15 3.50 20.70
CA PRO A 149 6.46 3.41 20.03
C PRO A 149 6.46 4.35 18.83
N GLN A 150 7.59 5.05 18.63
CA GLN A 150 7.74 5.99 17.50
C GLN A 150 7.66 5.31 16.14
N LEU A 151 8.02 4.03 16.10
CA LEU A 151 7.98 3.18 14.92
C LEU A 151 7.21 1.91 15.26
N SER A 152 6.41 1.41 14.33
CA SER A 152 5.81 0.07 14.46
C SER A 152 6.91 -1.01 14.40
N ASP A 153 6.63 -2.19 14.94
CA ASP A 153 7.56 -3.33 14.85
C ASP A 153 7.96 -3.62 13.41
N PHE A 154 7.00 -3.51 12.48
CA PHE A 154 7.26 -3.63 11.05
C PHE A 154 8.26 -2.58 10.52
N GLN A 155 8.09 -1.30 10.92
CA GLN A 155 9.02 -0.24 10.51
C GLN A 155 10.42 -0.44 11.11
N ASN A 156 10.50 -0.89 12.36
CA ASN A 156 11.77 -1.22 13.01
C ASN A 156 12.49 -2.36 12.29
N ASP A 157 11.77 -3.43 11.93
CA ASP A 157 12.31 -4.54 11.16
C ASP A 157 12.84 -4.09 9.80
N LEU A 158 12.10 -3.24 9.08
CA LEU A 158 12.54 -2.71 7.80
C LEU A 158 13.82 -1.87 7.92
N LEU A 159 13.90 -0.99 8.94
CA LEU A 159 15.09 -0.16 9.18
C LEU A 159 16.30 -0.99 9.59
N LEU A 160 16.09 -2.00 10.46
CA LEU A 160 17.16 -2.91 10.86
C LEU A 160 17.70 -3.68 9.65
N ASN A 161 16.80 -4.26 8.84
CA ASN A 161 17.16 -5.01 7.66
C ASN A 161 17.88 -4.13 6.60
N ALA A 162 17.44 -2.87 6.44
CA ALA A 162 18.09 -1.92 5.55
C ALA A 162 19.53 -1.60 6.02
N SER A 163 19.74 -1.41 7.32
CA SER A 163 21.09 -1.14 7.87
C SER A 163 22.03 -2.34 7.73
N LEU A 164 21.53 -3.55 7.96
CA LEU A 164 22.27 -4.79 7.75
C LEU A 164 22.65 -5.00 6.27
N GLN A 165 21.76 -4.57 5.36
CA GLN A 165 22.02 -4.62 3.93
C GLN A 165 23.22 -3.76 3.51
N GLU A 166 23.34 -2.52 3.97
CA GLU A 166 24.47 -1.66 3.61
C GLU A 166 25.80 -2.33 3.94
N GLN A 167 25.90 -2.92 5.13
CA GLN A 167 27.11 -3.63 5.56
C GLN A 167 27.41 -4.86 4.68
N SER A 168 26.39 -5.65 4.34
CA SER A 168 26.56 -6.84 3.50
C SER A 168 26.93 -6.48 2.07
N THR A 169 26.29 -5.44 1.50
CA THR A 169 26.56 -4.99 0.12
C THR A 169 28.01 -4.56 -0.06
N MET A 170 28.58 -3.81 0.89
CA MET A 170 30.00 -3.43 0.84
C MET A 170 30.93 -4.65 0.84
N THR A 171 30.62 -5.66 1.67
CA THR A 171 31.41 -6.89 1.76
C THR A 171 31.34 -7.70 0.47
N MET A 172 30.13 -7.85 -0.10
CA MET A 172 29.92 -8.63 -1.32
C MET A 172 30.52 -7.96 -2.55
N THR A 173 30.42 -6.64 -2.67
CA THR A 173 31.06 -5.89 -3.79
C THR A 173 32.57 -6.09 -3.77
N ARG A 174 33.19 -6.06 -2.58
CA ARG A 174 34.64 -6.36 -2.45
C ARG A 174 34.95 -7.79 -2.85
N LYS A 175 34.16 -8.77 -2.36
CA LYS A 175 34.33 -10.20 -2.71
C LYS A 175 34.16 -10.40 -4.23
N HIS A 176 33.20 -9.74 -4.88
CA HIS A 176 32.99 -9.81 -6.32
C HIS A 176 34.22 -9.30 -7.11
N ALA A 177 34.77 -8.17 -6.72
CA ALA A 177 35.97 -7.62 -7.35
C ALA A 177 37.21 -8.57 -7.22
N ASP A 178 37.32 -9.30 -6.09
CA ASP A 178 38.40 -10.21 -5.81
C ASP A 178 38.26 -11.59 -6.49
N THR A 179 37.03 -12.01 -6.83
CA THR A 179 36.74 -13.38 -7.34
C THR A 179 36.34 -13.44 -8.81
N SER A 180 36.60 -12.40 -9.60
CA SER A 180 36.29 -12.41 -11.04
C SER A 180 37.04 -13.53 -11.75
N GLN A 181 36.41 -14.70 -11.92
CA GLN A 181 36.92 -15.83 -12.65
C GLN A 181 36.42 -15.87 -14.09
N ALA A 182 37.24 -16.31 -15.01
CA ALA A 182 36.88 -16.43 -16.41
C ALA A 182 35.87 -17.57 -16.60
N SER A 183 34.61 -17.23 -16.76
CA SER A 183 33.58 -18.09 -17.37
C SER A 183 33.59 -17.92 -18.91
N ASN A 184 32.86 -18.76 -19.65
CA ASN A 184 32.72 -18.61 -21.12
C ASN A 184 32.22 -17.22 -21.53
N TYR A 185 31.51 -16.51 -20.65
CA TYR A 185 30.99 -15.16 -20.83
C TYR A 185 31.69 -14.11 -19.93
N ASN A 186 32.71 -14.49 -19.20
CA ASN A 186 33.38 -13.65 -18.21
C ASN A 186 32.41 -13.14 -17.11
N VAL A 187 31.46 -13.97 -16.68
CA VAL A 187 30.45 -13.69 -15.65
C VAL A 187 30.78 -14.48 -14.39
N VAL A 188 30.72 -13.81 -13.24
CA VAL A 188 31.01 -14.41 -11.94
C VAL A 188 29.78 -15.20 -11.46
N GLU A 189 30.00 -16.42 -10.98
CA GLU A 189 28.94 -17.23 -10.36
C GLU A 189 28.43 -16.57 -9.08
N GLY A 190 27.14 -16.64 -8.83
CA GLY A 190 26.50 -16.07 -7.66
C GLY A 190 25.12 -15.53 -7.95
N VAL A 191 24.58 -14.78 -7.02
CA VAL A 191 23.22 -14.23 -7.08
C VAL A 191 23.24 -12.72 -6.80
N THR A 192 22.78 -11.93 -7.76
CA THR A 192 22.37 -10.53 -7.54
C THR A 192 20.86 -10.51 -7.33
N TYR A 193 20.41 -9.95 -6.23
CA TYR A 193 18.99 -9.89 -5.85
C TYR A 193 18.54 -8.45 -5.75
N ILE A 194 17.55 -8.04 -6.54
CA ILE A 194 16.92 -6.71 -6.54
C ILE A 194 15.47 -6.88 -6.06
N GLY A 195 15.13 -6.29 -4.91
CA GLY A 195 13.82 -6.46 -4.30
C GLY A 195 13.20 -5.18 -3.75
N ASP A 196 11.94 -5.30 -3.38
CA ASP A 196 11.13 -4.26 -2.73
C ASP A 196 11.00 -4.47 -1.21
N SER A 197 9.98 -3.87 -0.59
CA SER A 197 9.70 -3.99 0.84
C SER A 197 9.32 -5.40 1.28
N VAL A 198 8.75 -6.23 0.41
CA VAL A 198 8.44 -7.64 0.72
C VAL A 198 9.73 -8.44 0.86
N SER A 199 10.67 -8.22 -0.05
CA SER A 199 12.02 -8.80 0.02
C SER A 199 12.79 -8.30 1.25
N LEU A 200 12.63 -7.02 1.58
CA LEU A 200 13.25 -6.44 2.78
C LEU A 200 12.67 -7.06 4.06
N ARG A 201 11.36 -7.37 4.09
CA ARG A 201 10.70 -8.12 5.16
C ARG A 201 11.27 -9.54 5.31
N ALA A 202 11.57 -10.20 4.19
CA ALA A 202 12.13 -11.55 4.14
C ALA A 202 13.66 -11.60 4.27
N ARG A 203 14.34 -10.46 4.42
CA ARG A 203 15.78 -10.34 4.21
C ARG A 203 16.65 -11.31 5.03
N SER A 204 16.39 -11.46 6.33
CA SER A 204 17.15 -12.39 7.17
C SER A 204 17.01 -13.84 6.70
N TYR A 205 15.81 -14.25 6.34
CA TYR A 205 15.52 -15.58 5.81
C TYR A 205 16.18 -15.81 4.45
N LEU A 206 16.17 -14.79 3.58
CA LEU A 206 16.87 -14.83 2.29
C LEU A 206 18.38 -14.95 2.48
N GLN A 207 18.96 -14.21 3.44
CA GLN A 207 20.39 -14.28 3.73
C GLN A 207 20.81 -15.65 4.29
N ASP A 208 19.96 -16.27 5.10
CA ASP A 208 20.18 -17.62 5.61
C ASP A 208 20.06 -18.68 4.50
N ALA A 209 19.10 -18.53 3.60
CA ALA A 209 18.86 -19.47 2.50
C ALA A 209 19.89 -19.33 1.35
N LEU A 210 20.37 -18.11 1.11
CA LEU A 210 21.31 -17.72 0.04
C LEU A 210 22.44 -16.86 0.62
N PRO A 211 23.36 -17.44 1.41
CA PRO A 211 24.37 -16.70 2.19
C PRO A 211 25.33 -15.88 1.32
N ASP A 212 25.58 -16.31 0.09
CA ASP A 212 26.46 -15.63 -0.86
C ASP A 212 25.72 -14.68 -1.83
N ALA A 213 24.40 -14.47 -1.66
CA ALA A 213 23.66 -13.56 -2.50
C ALA A 213 23.91 -12.09 -2.11
N GLN A 214 24.11 -11.25 -3.13
CA GLN A 214 24.09 -9.79 -2.97
C GLN A 214 22.63 -9.32 -3.01
N ILE A 215 22.04 -9.09 -1.85
CA ILE A 215 20.66 -8.71 -1.70
C ILE A 215 20.54 -7.19 -1.55
N ASP A 216 19.92 -6.54 -2.53
CA ASP A 216 19.55 -5.13 -2.54
C ASP A 216 18.03 -4.99 -2.56
N ALA A 217 17.43 -4.71 -1.42
CA ALA A 217 15.99 -4.50 -1.27
C ALA A 217 15.70 -3.14 -0.63
N SER A 218 14.61 -2.48 -1.02
CA SER A 218 14.26 -1.17 -0.50
C SER A 218 12.75 -0.96 -0.44
N VAL A 219 12.32 -0.16 0.55
CA VAL A 219 10.91 0.24 0.70
C VAL A 219 10.44 1.00 -0.54
N SER A 220 9.21 0.74 -0.96
CA SER A 220 8.53 1.43 -2.07
C SER A 220 9.25 1.33 -3.43
N ARG A 221 10.22 0.43 -3.59
CA ARG A 221 10.88 0.20 -4.86
C ARG A 221 9.87 -0.36 -5.88
N ASN A 222 9.85 0.24 -7.06
CA ASN A 222 9.00 -0.18 -8.17
C ASN A 222 9.83 -0.78 -9.33
N VAL A 223 9.15 -1.31 -10.35
CA VAL A 223 9.82 -1.99 -11.47
C VAL A 223 10.70 -1.02 -12.28
N ALA A 224 10.27 0.24 -12.47
CA ALA A 224 11.07 1.24 -13.19
C ALA A 224 12.39 1.54 -12.46
N MET A 225 12.37 1.65 -11.13
CA MET A 225 13.61 1.77 -10.33
C MET A 225 14.49 0.53 -10.42
N GLY A 226 13.89 -0.66 -10.61
CA GLY A 226 14.61 -1.90 -10.87
C GLY A 226 15.41 -1.86 -12.17
N VAL A 227 14.86 -1.24 -13.22
CA VAL A 227 15.58 -1.01 -14.49
C VAL A 227 16.83 -0.16 -14.26
N ASP A 228 16.71 0.95 -13.52
CA ASP A 228 17.84 1.85 -13.25
C ASP A 228 18.94 1.16 -12.44
N LEU A 229 18.55 0.35 -11.43
CA LEU A 229 19.50 -0.42 -10.62
C LEU A 229 20.20 -1.50 -11.44
N LEU A 230 19.47 -2.21 -12.27
CA LEU A 230 20.05 -3.22 -13.16
C LEU A 230 21.04 -2.57 -14.13
N GLN A 231 20.68 -1.41 -14.72
CA GLN A 231 21.58 -0.65 -15.59
C GLN A 231 22.87 -0.25 -14.84
N SER A 232 22.73 0.28 -13.64
CA SER A 232 23.88 0.65 -12.81
C SER A 232 24.78 -0.55 -12.50
N ALA A 233 24.20 -1.71 -12.20
CA ALA A 233 24.97 -2.93 -11.95
C ALA A 233 25.68 -3.46 -13.19
N ILE A 234 25.07 -3.31 -14.37
CA ILE A 234 25.69 -3.63 -15.67
C ILE A 234 26.87 -2.69 -15.94
N ASP A 235 26.67 -1.39 -15.81
CA ASP A 235 27.69 -0.37 -16.08
C ASP A 235 28.91 -0.51 -15.17
N ASN A 236 28.67 -0.93 -13.92
CA ASN A 236 29.73 -1.18 -12.92
C ASN A 236 30.30 -2.61 -12.97
N ASN A 237 29.79 -3.47 -13.85
CA ASN A 237 30.18 -4.88 -13.97
C ASN A 237 30.11 -5.65 -12.63
N THR A 238 29.02 -5.47 -11.89
CA THR A 238 28.80 -6.05 -10.56
C THR A 238 27.74 -7.14 -10.53
N LEU A 239 27.13 -7.49 -11.70
CA LEU A 239 26.14 -8.55 -11.77
C LEU A 239 26.76 -9.93 -11.62
N TYR A 240 26.19 -10.74 -10.73
CA TYR A 240 26.39 -12.17 -10.70
C TYR A 240 25.58 -12.89 -11.77
N GLN A 241 25.92 -14.14 -12.05
CA GLN A 241 25.34 -14.95 -13.12
C GLN A 241 23.81 -15.09 -13.01
N ASN A 242 23.29 -15.23 -11.78
CA ASN A 242 21.86 -15.28 -11.52
C ASN A 242 21.37 -13.91 -11.02
N VAL A 243 20.44 -13.32 -11.74
CA VAL A 243 19.82 -12.04 -11.41
C VAL A 243 18.39 -12.30 -10.96
N VAL A 244 18.10 -12.08 -9.69
CA VAL A 244 16.77 -12.19 -9.11
C VAL A 244 16.12 -10.80 -9.07
N VAL A 245 14.94 -10.67 -9.63
CA VAL A 245 14.13 -9.45 -9.61
C VAL A 245 12.81 -9.75 -8.91
N ALA A 246 12.66 -9.17 -7.72
CA ALA A 246 11.51 -9.35 -6.84
C ALA A 246 10.79 -8.00 -6.67
N LEU A 247 10.15 -7.55 -7.73
CA LEU A 247 9.49 -6.25 -7.86
C LEU A 247 8.09 -6.42 -8.45
N GLY A 248 7.28 -5.37 -8.37
CA GLY A 248 5.95 -5.35 -9.00
C GLY A 248 4.80 -5.24 -8.03
N THR A 249 5.01 -5.36 -6.74
CA THR A 249 4.02 -5.00 -5.71
C THR A 249 3.71 -3.51 -5.78
N ASN A 250 4.70 -2.68 -6.13
CA ASN A 250 4.55 -1.29 -6.56
C ASN A 250 4.62 -1.24 -8.09
N PRO A 251 3.48 -1.20 -8.81
CA PRO A 251 3.42 -1.51 -10.24
C PRO A 251 3.87 -0.37 -11.16
N VAL A 252 4.49 0.69 -10.64
CA VAL A 252 4.99 1.81 -11.46
C VAL A 252 6.06 1.31 -12.44
N GLY A 253 5.88 1.62 -13.71
CA GLY A 253 6.66 1.11 -14.84
C GLY A 253 5.97 -0.04 -15.56
N GLY A 254 5.07 -0.76 -14.91
CA GLY A 254 4.23 -1.80 -15.51
C GLY A 254 5.03 -2.90 -16.21
N THR A 255 4.39 -3.58 -17.15
CA THR A 255 4.96 -4.65 -17.96
C THR A 255 6.08 -4.14 -18.90
N ASP A 256 6.02 -2.89 -19.35
CA ASP A 256 7.06 -2.29 -20.20
C ASP A 256 8.42 -2.22 -19.48
N ALA A 257 8.43 -2.01 -18.16
CA ALA A 257 9.66 -2.03 -17.39
C ALA A 257 10.17 -3.45 -17.16
N VAL A 258 9.27 -4.45 -17.07
CA VAL A 258 9.66 -5.88 -17.04
C VAL A 258 10.33 -6.28 -18.34
N ASP A 259 9.75 -5.90 -19.49
CA ASP A 259 10.35 -6.14 -20.81
C ASP A 259 11.75 -5.53 -20.92
N LYS A 260 11.94 -4.29 -20.45
CA LYS A 260 13.25 -3.64 -20.43
C LYS A 260 14.27 -4.43 -19.60
N ILE A 261 13.88 -4.97 -18.45
CA ILE A 261 14.76 -5.81 -17.62
C ILE A 261 15.23 -7.03 -18.42
N VAL A 262 14.32 -7.69 -19.15
CA VAL A 262 14.66 -8.84 -20.00
C VAL A 262 15.59 -8.45 -21.15
N GLU A 263 15.29 -7.33 -21.81
CA GLU A 263 16.08 -6.85 -22.96
C GLU A 263 17.51 -6.48 -22.55
N MET A 264 17.67 -5.72 -21.45
CA MET A 264 18.95 -5.18 -21.04
C MET A 264 19.85 -6.19 -20.32
N LEU A 265 19.31 -7.33 -19.84
CA LEU A 265 20.10 -8.37 -19.19
C LEU A 265 21.25 -8.80 -20.10
N PRO A 266 22.51 -8.78 -19.66
CA PRO A 266 23.64 -9.16 -20.51
C PRO A 266 23.68 -10.67 -20.81
N ARG A 267 24.42 -11.03 -21.86
CA ARG A 267 24.67 -12.43 -22.22
C ARG A 267 25.40 -13.15 -21.07
N GLY A 268 25.12 -14.44 -20.93
CA GLY A 268 25.74 -15.27 -19.88
C GLY A 268 25.05 -15.21 -18.52
N HIS A 269 24.00 -14.40 -18.38
CA HIS A 269 23.20 -14.30 -17.16
C HIS A 269 21.90 -15.10 -17.26
N ARG A 270 21.35 -15.45 -16.11
CA ARG A 270 19.99 -16.01 -15.93
C ARG A 270 19.12 -15.02 -15.19
N LEU A 271 17.84 -15.00 -15.51
CA LEU A 271 16.88 -14.11 -14.85
C LEU A 271 15.89 -14.93 -14.02
N ILE A 272 15.67 -14.56 -12.78
CA ILE A 272 14.68 -15.15 -11.90
C ILE A 272 13.70 -14.05 -11.50
N PHE A 273 12.45 -14.15 -11.93
CA PHE A 273 11.40 -13.28 -11.43
C PHE A 273 10.75 -13.88 -10.19
N VAL A 274 10.63 -13.08 -9.15
CA VAL A 274 9.77 -13.38 -7.98
C VAL A 274 8.46 -12.65 -8.20
N THR A 275 7.40 -13.39 -8.49
CA THR A 275 6.12 -12.79 -8.86
C THR A 275 5.55 -11.95 -7.73
N PRO A 276 5.04 -10.74 -8.01
CA PRO A 276 4.45 -9.89 -6.99
C PRO A 276 3.10 -10.40 -6.50
N TYR A 277 2.76 -10.14 -5.24
CA TYR A 277 1.45 -10.40 -4.64
C TYR A 277 0.90 -9.16 -3.98
N ASP A 278 -0.34 -8.79 -4.29
CA ASP A 278 -1.14 -7.80 -3.58
C ASP A 278 -2.55 -8.35 -3.38
N GLY A 279 -2.82 -8.88 -2.19
CA GLY A 279 -4.11 -9.48 -1.85
C GLY A 279 -5.28 -8.49 -1.78
N ARG A 280 -5.03 -7.20 -1.88
CA ARG A 280 -6.06 -6.15 -1.97
C ARG A 280 -6.58 -5.98 -3.39
N ASN A 281 -5.77 -6.36 -4.40
CA ASN A 281 -6.12 -6.19 -5.80
C ASN A 281 -6.82 -7.46 -6.34
N THR A 282 -8.08 -7.31 -6.69
CA THR A 282 -8.91 -8.39 -7.26
C THR A 282 -8.98 -8.36 -8.80
N ASP A 283 -8.46 -7.31 -9.46
CA ASP A 283 -8.42 -7.22 -10.91
C ASP A 283 -7.26 -8.06 -11.46
N PRO A 284 -7.52 -9.11 -12.25
CA PRO A 284 -6.48 -9.97 -12.81
C PRO A 284 -5.59 -9.26 -13.84
N ASN A 285 -6.05 -8.12 -14.40
CA ASN A 285 -5.37 -7.40 -15.47
C ASN A 285 -4.70 -6.09 -15.02
N ALA A 286 -4.64 -5.84 -13.72
CA ALA A 286 -4.09 -4.60 -13.18
C ALA A 286 -3.04 -4.86 -12.09
N GLY A 287 -2.15 -3.88 -11.90
CA GLY A 287 -1.18 -3.86 -10.80
C GLY A 287 -0.27 -5.09 -10.76
N ALA A 288 -0.11 -5.67 -9.57
CA ALA A 288 0.72 -6.84 -9.34
C ALA A 288 0.29 -8.07 -10.17
N ASN A 289 -1.04 -8.26 -10.36
CA ASN A 289 -1.55 -9.38 -11.13
C ASN A 289 -1.16 -9.32 -12.61
N ALA A 290 -1.20 -8.13 -13.22
CA ALA A 290 -0.78 -7.94 -14.61
C ALA A 290 0.72 -8.21 -14.78
N ILE A 291 1.54 -7.75 -13.83
CA ILE A 291 3.00 -7.99 -13.84
C ILE A 291 3.27 -9.50 -13.71
N ARG A 292 2.65 -10.19 -12.76
CA ARG A 292 2.78 -11.65 -12.61
C ARG A 292 2.44 -12.39 -13.91
N ALA A 293 1.29 -12.06 -14.50
CA ALA A 293 0.85 -12.71 -15.74
C ALA A 293 1.89 -12.54 -16.87
N HIS A 294 2.46 -11.35 -16.99
CA HIS A 294 3.48 -11.04 -17.97
C HIS A 294 4.81 -11.77 -17.71
N GLU A 295 5.25 -11.82 -16.45
CA GLU A 295 6.46 -12.58 -16.06
C GLU A 295 6.32 -14.07 -16.36
N LEU A 296 5.13 -14.66 -16.12
CA LEU A 296 4.84 -16.05 -16.46
C LEU A 296 4.86 -16.28 -17.98
N GLU A 297 4.36 -15.34 -18.79
CA GLU A 297 4.43 -15.40 -20.25
C GLU A 297 5.89 -15.34 -20.74
N LEU A 298 6.68 -14.42 -20.20
CA LEU A 298 8.11 -14.28 -20.57
C LEU A 298 8.91 -15.54 -20.24
N ALA A 299 8.62 -16.21 -19.13
CA ALA A 299 9.28 -17.46 -18.76
C ALA A 299 8.89 -18.64 -19.68
N GLN A 300 7.74 -18.58 -20.34
CA GLN A 300 7.41 -19.56 -21.39
C GLN A 300 8.13 -19.25 -22.71
N LYS A 301 8.45 -17.99 -22.96
CA LYS A 301 9.10 -17.53 -24.19
C LYS A 301 10.62 -17.66 -24.16
N TYR A 302 11.24 -17.48 -22.99
CA TYR A 302 12.69 -17.44 -22.83
C TYR A 302 13.17 -18.49 -21.83
N ASP A 303 14.04 -19.38 -22.27
CA ASP A 303 14.57 -20.51 -21.49
C ASP A 303 15.61 -20.11 -20.41
N PHE A 304 16.12 -18.88 -20.46
CA PHE A 304 16.98 -18.29 -19.42
C PHE A 304 16.19 -17.61 -18.30
N ILE A 305 14.84 -17.60 -18.33
CA ILE A 305 13.97 -17.02 -17.31
C ILE A 305 13.36 -18.14 -16.45
N THR A 306 13.49 -18.00 -15.13
CA THR A 306 12.89 -18.89 -14.15
C THR A 306 11.91 -18.09 -13.27
N ILE A 307 10.81 -18.72 -12.85
CA ILE A 307 9.81 -18.11 -11.96
C ILE A 307 9.93 -18.68 -10.56
N ALA A 308 9.98 -17.79 -9.59
CA ALA A 308 9.70 -18.01 -8.18
C ALA A 308 8.30 -17.44 -7.89
N ASP A 309 7.25 -18.28 -7.93
CA ASP A 309 5.85 -17.80 -7.91
C ASP A 309 5.38 -17.51 -6.49
N TRP A 310 5.80 -16.35 -5.96
CA TRP A 310 5.37 -15.90 -4.64
C TRP A 310 3.86 -15.69 -4.56
N ALA A 311 3.24 -15.18 -5.61
CA ALA A 311 1.80 -14.97 -5.61
C ALA A 311 1.01 -16.30 -5.42
N GLN A 312 1.50 -17.42 -5.97
CA GLN A 312 0.89 -18.72 -5.73
C GLN A 312 1.13 -19.19 -4.29
N VAL A 313 2.36 -19.12 -3.79
CA VAL A 313 2.69 -19.48 -2.41
C VAL A 313 1.89 -18.64 -1.41
N ALA A 314 1.73 -17.36 -1.66
CA ALA A 314 0.95 -16.43 -0.85
C ALA A 314 -0.53 -16.82 -0.77
N GLN A 315 -1.13 -17.21 -1.89
CA GLN A 315 -2.53 -17.66 -1.97
C GLN A 315 -2.74 -19.01 -1.27
N ASP A 316 -1.77 -19.91 -1.35
CA ASP A 316 -1.85 -21.25 -0.75
C ASP A 316 -1.64 -21.22 0.78
N ASN A 317 -1.17 -20.10 1.33
CA ASN A 317 -0.89 -19.93 2.76
C ASN A 317 -1.65 -18.74 3.36
N PRO A 318 -2.99 -18.79 3.48
CA PRO A 318 -3.81 -17.68 3.95
C PRO A 318 -3.56 -17.29 5.41
N ASP A 319 -2.96 -18.16 6.19
CA ASP A 319 -2.64 -17.95 7.60
C ASP A 319 -1.56 -16.87 7.85
N ILE A 320 -0.68 -16.61 6.87
CA ILE A 320 0.35 -15.57 7.01
C ILE A 320 -0.18 -14.15 6.81
N TRP A 321 -1.44 -13.97 6.44
CA TRP A 321 -2.04 -12.67 6.11
C TRP A 321 -2.94 -12.08 7.19
N ALA A 322 -3.27 -12.83 8.24
CA ALA A 322 -4.13 -12.33 9.32
C ALA A 322 -3.49 -11.12 10.01
N GLY A 323 -4.23 -10.01 10.10
CA GLY A 323 -3.74 -8.77 10.73
C GLY A 323 -2.67 -8.01 9.95
N THR A 324 -2.51 -8.30 8.65
CA THR A 324 -1.55 -7.62 7.76
C THR A 324 -2.26 -6.70 6.76
N ASP A 325 -1.47 -5.97 5.97
CA ASP A 325 -1.96 -5.17 4.84
C ASP A 325 -2.20 -5.99 3.55
N TYR A 326 -2.11 -7.33 3.61
CA TYR A 326 -2.22 -8.24 2.47
C TYR A 326 -1.15 -8.05 1.37
N VAL A 327 -0.07 -7.35 1.69
CA VAL A 327 1.13 -7.19 0.85
C VAL A 327 2.36 -7.72 1.58
N HIS A 328 2.49 -7.35 2.87
CA HIS A 328 3.57 -7.79 3.72
C HIS A 328 3.06 -8.90 4.64
N PHE A 329 3.64 -10.07 4.53
CA PHE A 329 3.27 -11.23 5.36
C PHE A 329 3.66 -11.03 6.84
N GLY A 330 2.90 -11.67 7.72
CA GLY A 330 3.19 -11.81 9.14
C GLY A 330 2.90 -10.58 9.98
N SER A 331 1.97 -10.72 10.92
CA SER A 331 1.62 -9.72 11.95
C SER A 331 2.16 -10.07 13.33
N ASP A 332 2.59 -11.32 13.55
CA ASP A 332 3.18 -11.85 14.76
C ASP A 332 4.43 -12.69 14.45
N SER A 333 5.17 -13.08 15.47
CA SER A 333 6.43 -13.82 15.33
C SER A 333 6.27 -15.13 14.55
N ASP A 334 5.18 -15.87 14.74
CA ASP A 334 4.98 -17.16 14.11
C ASP A 334 4.64 -17.01 12.63
N SER A 335 3.74 -16.10 12.29
CA SER A 335 3.37 -15.80 10.90
C SER A 335 4.51 -15.10 10.13
N ILE A 336 5.34 -14.28 10.79
CA ILE A 336 6.57 -13.70 10.22
C ILE A 336 7.57 -14.81 9.87
N ASN A 337 7.86 -15.70 10.84
CA ASN A 337 8.80 -16.80 10.64
C ASN A 337 8.33 -17.72 9.51
N ARG A 338 7.04 -18.05 9.50
CA ARG A 338 6.46 -18.92 8.46
C ARG A 338 6.52 -18.25 7.09
N GLY A 339 6.04 -17.00 6.96
CA GLY A 339 6.05 -16.28 5.69
C GLY A 339 7.48 -16.05 5.17
N GLY A 340 8.41 -15.65 6.04
CA GLY A 340 9.82 -15.47 5.69
C GLY A 340 10.48 -16.77 5.22
N THR A 341 10.22 -17.88 5.90
CA THR A 341 10.75 -19.20 5.52
C THR A 341 10.20 -19.65 4.16
N LEU A 342 8.88 -19.52 3.94
CA LEU A 342 8.24 -19.86 2.66
C LEU A 342 8.81 -19.03 1.52
N TYR A 343 8.94 -17.72 1.73
CA TYR A 343 9.49 -16.80 0.73
C TYR A 343 10.92 -17.17 0.36
N ALA A 344 11.79 -17.33 1.34
CA ALA A 344 13.19 -17.62 1.12
C ALA A 344 13.43 -19.00 0.49
N GLN A 345 12.67 -20.02 0.93
CA GLN A 345 12.77 -21.37 0.35
C GLN A 345 12.34 -21.37 -1.12
N MET A 346 11.23 -20.71 -1.46
CA MET A 346 10.76 -20.58 -2.84
C MET A 346 11.80 -19.90 -3.74
N VAL A 347 12.45 -18.82 -3.25
CA VAL A 347 13.51 -18.13 -4.02
C VAL A 347 14.72 -19.04 -4.20
N LYS A 348 15.14 -19.74 -3.13
CA LYS A 348 16.25 -20.70 -3.20
C LYS A 348 15.99 -21.78 -4.23
N ASP A 349 14.82 -22.41 -4.19
CA ASP A 349 14.45 -23.48 -5.13
C ASP A 349 14.46 -22.96 -6.59
N ALA A 350 14.02 -21.71 -6.80
CA ALA A 350 14.06 -21.08 -8.11
C ALA A 350 15.50 -20.79 -8.60
N VAL A 351 16.40 -20.36 -7.70
CA VAL A 351 17.83 -20.17 -8.02
C VAL A 351 18.49 -21.52 -8.34
N GLU A 352 18.22 -22.56 -7.57
CA GLU A 352 18.72 -23.91 -7.82
C GLU A 352 18.23 -24.45 -9.17
N LYS A 353 16.96 -24.23 -9.50
CA LYS A 353 16.39 -24.57 -10.80
C LYS A 353 17.04 -23.79 -11.94
N ALA A 354 17.23 -22.48 -11.75
CA ALA A 354 17.88 -21.63 -12.74
C ALA A 354 19.31 -22.09 -13.04
N ASN A 355 20.07 -22.54 -12.01
CA ASN A 355 21.43 -23.06 -12.19
C ASN A 355 21.52 -24.28 -13.11
N GLN A 356 20.45 -25.02 -13.29
CA GLN A 356 20.34 -26.15 -14.21
C GLN A 356 19.85 -25.73 -15.62
N GLY A 357 19.39 -24.48 -15.76
CA GLY A 357 18.84 -23.93 -16.99
C GLY A 357 19.87 -23.20 -17.87
N HIS A 358 19.38 -22.70 -18.99
CA HIS A 358 20.19 -21.94 -19.93
C HIS A 358 20.52 -20.53 -19.41
N VAL A 359 21.59 -19.97 -19.93
CA VAL A 359 21.92 -18.54 -19.77
C VAL A 359 21.43 -17.77 -21.00
N LYS A 360 21.25 -16.48 -20.90
CA LYS A 360 20.93 -15.61 -22.04
C LYS A 360 22.05 -15.71 -23.07
N PRO A 361 21.73 -16.07 -24.35
CA PRO A 361 22.69 -16.34 -25.39
C PRO A 361 23.42 -15.09 -25.89
#